data_b6c211ab429cbc90a3d804ef4a82ee55
#
_entry.id   b6c211ab429cbc90a3d804ef4a82ee55
#
_cell.length_a   1.000
_cell.length_b   1.000
_cell.length_c   1.000
_cell.angle_alpha   90.00
_cell.angle_beta   90.00
_cell.angle_gamma   90.00
#
_symmetry.space_group_name_H-M   'P 1'
#
loop_
_entity.id
_entity.type
_entity.pdbx_description
1 polymer ?
#
loop_
_entity_poly.entity_id
_entity_poly.type
_entity_poly.pdbx_seq_one_letter_code
_entity_poly.pdbx_strand_id
1 'polypeptide(L)'
;MMFAGQKVSGWALVWLALVSFAACGETVEVAIQDYKFTPAEVTIRVGDSVQWTNRERRTSHSVLFPAENGLESERLFPDESWQRRFSKAGRHDYTCGPHPEMKGVVIVGE
;
A
#
# COMPACT_ATOMS: atom_id res chain seq x y z
N MET A 1 -22.08 2.12 51.78
CA MET A 1 -22.06 2.13 51.12
C MET A 1 -21.75 2.28 50.12
N MET A 2 -21.46 2.30 49.90
CA MET A 2 -21.15 2.45 49.11
C MET A 2 -20.80 2.27 48.25
N PHE A 3 -20.73 1.96 47.77
CA PHE A 3 -20.54 1.78 46.98
C PHE A 3 -19.84 2.22 46.19
N ALA A 4 -19.66 2.53 46.26
CA ALA A 4 -18.87 3.35 45.67
C ALA A 4 -17.92 2.79 44.78
N GLY A 5 -17.29 1.96 45.07
CA GLY A 5 -16.28 1.47 44.27
C GLY A 5 -16.59 1.21 42.91
N GLN A 6 -17.68 0.99 42.72
CA GLN A 6 -17.97 0.62 41.49
C GLN A 6 -17.50 1.29 40.34
N LYS A 7 -17.40 2.40 40.34
CA LYS A 7 -17.06 3.04 39.25
C LYS A 7 -15.84 2.71 38.64
N VAL A 8 -15.00 2.30 39.32
CA VAL A 8 -13.80 2.03 38.80
C VAL A 8 -13.79 1.22 37.62
N SER A 9 -14.55 0.31 37.58
CA SER A 9 -14.47 -0.60 36.51
C SER A 9 -14.48 -0.05 35.15
N GLY A 10 -15.10 0.93 34.98
CA GLY A 10 -15.28 1.37 33.67
C GLY A 10 -14.07 1.70 32.90
N TRP A 11 -13.08 2.18 33.45
CA TRP A 11 -12.06 2.62 32.65
C TRP A 11 -11.26 1.61 32.03
N ALA A 12 -11.17 0.57 32.58
CA ALA A 12 -10.32 -0.43 32.02
C ALA A 12 -10.62 -0.70 30.60
N LEU A 13 -11.78 -0.60 30.21
CA LEU A 13 -12.11 -0.99 28.94
C LEU A 13 -11.60 -0.09 27.93
N VAL A 14 -11.48 1.04 28.30
CA VAL A 14 -11.13 1.99 27.36
C VAL A 14 -9.91 1.75 26.56
N TRP A 15 -8.82 1.32 27.12
CA TRP A 15 -7.69 1.22 26.34
C TRP A 15 -7.62 0.08 25.44
N LEU A 16 -8.40 -0.83 25.65
CA LEU A 16 -8.36 -1.96 24.80
C LEU A 16 -8.58 -1.56 23.41
N ALA A 17 -9.53 -0.77 23.20
CA ALA A 17 -9.91 -0.41 21.88
C ALA A 17 -8.82 0.34 21.20
N LEU A 18 -8.11 1.09 21.89
CA LEU A 18 -7.11 1.87 21.26
C LEU A 18 -6.01 1.09 20.65
N VAL A 19 -5.62 0.10 21.30
CA VAL A 19 -4.55 -0.69 20.80
C VAL A 19 -4.80 -1.28 19.47
N SER A 20 -5.98 -1.67 19.22
CA SER A 20 -6.24 -2.38 18.02
C SER A 20 -6.07 -1.55 16.76
N PHE A 21 -6.11 -0.27 16.84
CA PHE A 21 -6.00 0.51 15.65
C PHE A 21 -4.60 0.73 15.19
N ALA A 22 -3.68 0.58 16.05
CA ALA A 22 -2.32 0.86 15.71
C ALA A 22 -1.76 -0.07 14.66
N ALA A 23 -2.41 -1.15 14.43
CA ALA A 23 -1.88 -2.12 13.49
C ALA A 23 -2.14 -1.81 12.03
N CYS A 24 -2.99 -0.88 11.74
CA CYS A 24 -3.34 -0.62 10.35
C CYS A 24 -2.34 0.29 9.69
N GLY A 25 -1.88 -0.08 8.51
CA GLY A 25 -1.04 0.77 7.71
C GLY A 25 -1.88 1.66 6.81
N GLU A 26 -1.21 2.55 6.10
CA GLU A 26 -1.88 3.44 5.18
C GLU A 26 -1.74 2.92 3.76
N THR A 27 -2.56 3.41 2.86
CA THR A 27 -2.48 3.06 1.44
C THR A 27 -2.23 4.32 0.64
N VAL A 28 -1.18 4.26 -0.20
CA VAL A 28 -0.82 5.37 -1.06
C VAL A 28 -1.20 5.00 -2.49
N GLU A 29 -1.73 5.96 -3.23
CA GLU A 29 -2.19 5.71 -4.59
C GLU A 29 -1.17 6.11 -5.63
N VAL A 30 -1.01 5.26 -6.66
CA VAL A 30 -0.21 5.57 -7.83
C VAL A 30 -1.10 5.41 -9.04
N ALA A 31 -1.14 6.41 -9.89
CA ALA A 31 -1.93 6.34 -11.12
C ALA A 31 -1.04 5.86 -12.26
N ILE A 32 -1.59 5.03 -13.14
CA ILE A 32 -0.91 4.62 -14.36
C ILE A 32 -1.62 5.33 -15.48
N GLN A 33 -0.94 6.27 -16.11
CA GLN A 33 -1.55 7.08 -17.15
C GLN A 33 -0.46 7.70 -18.02
N ASP A 34 -0.72 7.83 -19.30
CA ASP A 34 0.23 8.39 -20.24
C ASP A 34 1.52 7.58 -20.27
N TYR A 35 1.39 6.27 -20.08
CA TYR A 35 2.53 5.36 -20.04
C TYR A 35 3.53 5.76 -18.96
N LYS A 36 3.04 6.20 -17.83
CA LYS A 36 3.85 6.58 -16.68
C LYS A 36 3.20 6.14 -15.40
N PHE A 37 4.02 5.90 -14.38
CA PHE A 37 3.54 5.74 -13.01
C PHE A 37 3.63 7.12 -12.34
N THR A 38 2.54 7.57 -11.76
CA THR A 38 2.46 8.91 -11.18
C THR A 38 1.93 8.84 -9.75
N PRO A 39 2.71 9.21 -8.76
CA PRO A 39 4.10 9.62 -8.85
C PRO A 39 5.01 8.43 -9.13
N ALA A 40 6.16 8.68 -9.71
CA ALA A 40 7.10 7.62 -10.04
C ALA A 40 7.82 7.10 -8.81
N GLU A 41 7.92 7.91 -7.77
CA GLU A 41 8.55 7.48 -6.53
C GLU A 41 7.62 7.77 -5.36
N VAL A 42 7.41 6.77 -4.49
CA VAL A 42 6.66 6.96 -3.27
C VAL A 42 7.47 6.46 -2.11
N THR A 43 7.31 7.08 -0.96
CA THR A 43 7.97 6.67 0.28
C THR A 43 6.90 6.30 1.28
N ILE A 44 7.01 5.10 1.82
CA ILE A 44 6.05 4.58 2.79
C ILE A 44 6.81 3.93 3.94
N ARG A 45 6.09 3.43 4.91
CA ARG A 45 6.67 2.70 6.03
C ARG A 45 6.33 1.24 5.93
N VAL A 46 7.10 0.42 6.61
CA VAL A 46 6.78 -1.00 6.70
C VAL A 46 5.34 -1.15 7.22
N GLY A 47 4.57 -1.96 6.54
CA GLY A 47 3.16 -2.17 6.89
C GLY A 47 2.19 -1.39 6.03
N ASP A 48 2.67 -0.38 5.33
CA ASP A 48 1.82 0.39 4.44
C ASP A 48 1.68 -0.31 3.10
N SER A 49 0.72 0.12 2.31
CA SER A 49 0.43 -0.46 1.00
C SER A 49 0.48 0.61 -0.07
N VAL A 50 0.70 0.16 -1.29
CA VAL A 50 0.56 1.01 -2.47
C VAL A 50 -0.50 0.38 -3.35
N GLN A 51 -1.37 1.21 -3.87
CA GLN A 51 -2.39 0.76 -4.79
C GLN A 51 -2.18 1.44 -6.14
N TRP A 52 -2.01 0.64 -7.19
CA TRP A 52 -1.85 1.16 -8.54
C TRP A 52 -3.18 1.03 -9.25
N THR A 53 -3.61 2.10 -9.91
CA THR A 53 -4.85 2.09 -10.68
C THR A 53 -4.56 2.52 -12.11
N ASN A 54 -5.00 1.72 -13.05
CA ASN A 54 -4.80 2.04 -14.47
C ASN A 54 -5.83 3.07 -14.90
N ARG A 55 -5.35 4.27 -15.25
CA ARG A 55 -6.23 5.36 -15.71
C ARG A 55 -6.16 5.57 -17.21
N GLU A 56 -5.55 4.64 -17.94
CA GLU A 56 -5.54 4.73 -19.39
C GLU A 56 -6.94 4.47 -19.93
N ARG A 57 -7.19 4.90 -21.12
CA ARG A 57 -8.48 4.66 -21.74
C ARG A 57 -8.55 3.31 -22.44
N ARG A 58 -7.46 2.83 -22.97
CA ARG A 58 -7.46 1.61 -23.76
C ARG A 58 -6.34 0.64 -23.48
N THR A 59 -5.25 1.11 -22.90
CA THR A 59 -4.05 0.30 -22.78
C THR A 59 -4.00 -0.39 -21.43
N SER A 60 -3.57 -1.64 -21.42
CA SER A 60 -3.39 -2.37 -20.17
C SER A 60 -1.94 -2.28 -19.74
N HIS A 61 -1.71 -2.44 -18.45
CA HIS A 61 -0.40 -2.36 -17.83
C HIS A 61 -0.29 -3.40 -16.74
N SER A 62 0.90 -3.55 -16.18
CA SER A 62 1.08 -4.37 -14.98
C SER A 62 2.13 -3.72 -14.11
N VAL A 63 2.33 -4.26 -12.91
CA VAL A 63 3.35 -3.79 -11.97
C VAL A 63 4.27 -4.97 -11.75
N LEU A 64 5.52 -4.85 -12.18
CA LEU A 64 6.48 -5.94 -12.16
C LEU A 64 7.69 -5.55 -11.34
N PHE A 65 8.05 -6.38 -10.37
CA PHE A 65 9.23 -6.17 -9.52
C PHE A 65 10.31 -7.19 -9.92
N PRO A 66 11.17 -6.83 -10.87
CA PRO A 66 12.11 -7.81 -11.42
C PRO A 66 13.09 -8.37 -10.39
N ALA A 67 13.49 -7.55 -9.43
CA ALA A 67 14.45 -8.00 -8.43
C ALA A 67 13.82 -8.81 -7.31
N GLU A 68 12.53 -9.03 -7.35
CA GLU A 68 11.82 -9.77 -6.30
C GLU A 68 11.20 -11.01 -6.91
N ASN A 69 12.03 -11.80 -7.53
CA ASN A 69 11.64 -13.06 -8.18
C ASN A 69 10.60 -12.85 -9.28
N GLY A 70 10.58 -11.66 -9.87
CA GLY A 70 9.63 -11.40 -10.93
C GLY A 70 8.20 -11.29 -10.47
N LEU A 71 7.98 -10.91 -9.22
CA LEU A 71 6.62 -10.68 -8.73
C LEU A 71 5.93 -9.68 -9.64
N GLU A 72 4.77 -10.05 -10.13
CA GLU A 72 4.06 -9.19 -11.08
C GLU A 72 2.56 -9.25 -10.80
N SER A 73 1.88 -8.12 -10.94
CA SER A 73 0.42 -8.09 -10.81
C SER A 73 -0.19 -8.79 -12.03
N GLU A 74 -1.46 -9.10 -11.95
CA GLU A 74 -2.14 -9.49 -13.15
C GLU A 74 -2.23 -8.27 -14.06
N ARG A 75 -2.65 -8.48 -15.30
CA ARG A 75 -2.78 -7.39 -16.25
C ARG A 75 -3.92 -6.49 -15.81
N LEU A 76 -3.64 -5.21 -15.68
CA LEU A 76 -4.64 -4.23 -15.26
C LEU A 76 -5.19 -3.53 -16.49
N PHE A 77 -6.47 -3.72 -16.75
CA PHE A 77 -7.14 -3.03 -17.82
C PHE A 77 -7.68 -1.69 -17.32
N PRO A 78 -8.20 -0.83 -18.16
CA PRO A 78 -8.65 0.50 -17.71
C PRO A 78 -9.55 0.42 -16.48
N ASP A 79 -9.24 1.26 -15.50
CA ASP A 79 -9.93 1.39 -14.21
C ASP A 79 -9.70 0.24 -13.24
N GLU A 80 -8.90 -0.74 -13.59
CA GLU A 80 -8.57 -1.80 -12.65
C GLU A 80 -7.41 -1.41 -11.76
N SER A 81 -7.35 -2.00 -10.58
CA SER A 81 -6.35 -1.69 -9.57
C SER A 81 -5.69 -2.93 -9.02
N TRP A 82 -4.50 -2.75 -8.49
CA TRP A 82 -3.79 -3.81 -7.77
C TRP A 82 -3.10 -3.17 -6.58
N GLN A 83 -3.13 -3.86 -5.44
CA GLN A 83 -2.58 -3.32 -4.22
C GLN A 83 -1.56 -4.29 -3.64
N ARG A 84 -0.48 -3.75 -3.11
CA ARG A 84 0.54 -4.56 -2.46
C ARG A 84 0.91 -3.91 -1.13
N ARG A 85 0.91 -4.73 -0.06
CA ARG A 85 1.39 -4.29 1.23
C ARG A 85 2.88 -4.60 1.30
N PHE A 86 3.67 -3.68 1.85
CA PHE A 86 5.12 -3.83 1.93
C PHE A 86 5.53 -4.11 3.36
N SER A 87 6.14 -5.27 3.59
CA SER A 87 6.57 -5.65 4.92
C SER A 87 8.08 -5.62 5.10
N LYS A 88 8.81 -5.24 4.05
CA LYS A 88 10.26 -5.24 4.11
C LYS A 88 10.80 -3.88 3.75
N ALA A 89 11.61 -3.31 4.62
CA ALA A 89 12.22 -2.00 4.35
C ALA A 89 13.21 -2.10 3.20
N GLY A 90 13.38 -1.02 2.50
CA GLY A 90 14.34 -0.92 1.42
C GLY A 90 13.75 -0.33 0.17
N ARG A 91 14.50 -0.45 -0.90
CA ARG A 91 14.12 0.09 -2.19
C ARG A 91 13.51 -1.02 -3.03
N HIS A 92 12.34 -0.78 -3.56
CA HIS A 92 11.63 -1.74 -4.39
C HIS A 92 11.38 -1.12 -5.76
N ASP A 93 12.25 -1.44 -6.72
CA ASP A 93 12.11 -0.92 -8.08
C ASP A 93 11.09 -1.75 -8.84
N TYR A 94 10.32 -1.11 -9.69
CA TYR A 94 9.35 -1.83 -10.50
C TYR A 94 9.23 -1.19 -11.89
N THR A 95 8.68 -1.98 -12.80
CA THR A 95 8.43 -1.55 -14.17
C THR A 95 7.05 -2.03 -14.56
N CYS A 96 6.63 -1.71 -15.78
CA CYS A 96 5.44 -2.29 -16.36
C CYS A 96 5.87 -3.49 -17.17
N GLY A 97 5.21 -4.64 -17.00
CA GLY A 97 5.57 -5.84 -17.75
C GLY A 97 5.61 -5.65 -19.24
N PRO A 98 4.49 -5.26 -19.86
CA PRO A 98 4.47 -5.07 -21.32
C PRO A 98 5.18 -3.81 -21.82
N HIS A 99 5.51 -2.87 -20.92
CA HIS A 99 6.17 -1.63 -21.30
C HIS A 99 7.34 -1.37 -20.37
N PRO A 100 8.44 -2.09 -20.52
CA PRO A 100 9.53 -2.03 -19.51
C PRO A 100 10.21 -0.69 -19.37
N GLU A 101 9.99 0.22 -20.27
CA GLU A 101 10.54 1.56 -20.14
C GLU A 101 9.78 2.36 -19.09
N MET A 102 8.58 1.93 -18.69
CA MET A 102 7.84 2.59 -17.60
C MET A 102 8.43 2.10 -16.28
N LYS A 103 8.92 3.02 -15.46
CA LYS A 103 9.61 2.67 -14.22
C LYS A 103 9.09 3.45 -13.03
N GLY A 104 9.14 2.82 -11.88
CA GLY A 104 8.82 3.48 -10.63
C GLY A 104 9.59 2.86 -9.50
N VAL A 105 9.45 3.41 -8.31
CA VAL A 105 10.10 2.86 -7.13
C VAL A 105 9.27 3.14 -5.89
N VAL A 106 9.22 2.16 -5.00
CA VAL A 106 8.65 2.32 -3.68
C VAL A 106 9.79 2.24 -2.68
N ILE A 107 9.95 3.29 -1.88
CA ILE A 107 10.94 3.33 -0.82
C ILE A 107 10.23 3.04 0.48
N VAL A 108 10.62 1.96 1.15
CA VAL A 108 9.97 1.53 2.37
C VAL A 108 10.91 1.79 3.54
N GLY A 109 10.50 2.67 4.43
CA GLY A 109 11.29 2.99 5.60
C GLY A 109 10.76 2.29 6.83
N GLU A 110 11.55 2.30 7.85
CA GLU A 110 11.12 1.72 9.12
C GLU A 110 10.36 2.72 9.99
#